data_bc62fd9b136f25914430324501a24695
#
_entry.id   bc62fd9b136f25914430324501a24695
#
_cell.length_a   1.000
_cell.length_b   1.000
_cell.length_c   1.000
_cell.angle_alpha   90.00
_cell.angle_beta   90.00
_cell.angle_gamma   90.00
#
_symmetry.space_group_name_H-M   'P 1'
#
loop_
_entity.id
_entity.type
_entity.pdbx_description
1 polymer ?
#
loop_
_entity_poly.entity_id
_entity_poly.type
_entity_poly.pdbx_seq_one_letter_code
_entity_poly.pdbx_strand_id
1 'polypeptide(L)'
;MSSLAQTKPKNQSIFLLKFFQVLRSYQTHFKNYGIAFTSIVFWIAIWQALAQFKINLGIVNFSNVPTPIDVIHALWSFFQLSTAFEHVESSIFRVVIGFLLAALIGVGIGLLAGRYQKIAAFLMPPLEVLRPIPAVAWIPLAILIFPSSEASMIFITFIGALFPILLNTVHGVGAVDPRLIASAKSLGASDLAIIREVIIPGALPNIITGLSIGMGTCWFCLVTAEMISGQHGIGYFTWESFTLQNYSNIVVGMVLIGALGMFSSTLVRVIGNRFTPWYQLRKS
;
A
#
# COMPACT_ATOMS: atom_id res chain seq x y z
N MET A 1 -28.23 16.80 -66.97
CA MET A 1 -28.90 17.35 -65.79
C MET A 1 -28.30 16.65 -64.57
N SER A 2 -27.69 17.44 -63.79
CA SER A 2 -26.81 17.13 -62.65
C SER A 2 -27.53 16.59 -61.44
N SER A 3 -26.97 15.58 -60.82
CA SER A 3 -27.30 15.20 -59.45
C SER A 3 -26.07 15.45 -58.57
N LEU A 4 -26.05 16.59 -57.89
CA LEU A 4 -25.11 16.95 -56.81
C LEU A 4 -25.52 16.15 -55.57
N ALA A 5 -24.82 15.06 -55.29
CA ALA A 5 -24.92 14.35 -54.02
C ALA A 5 -24.18 15.18 -52.96
N GLN A 6 -24.91 15.81 -52.05
CA GLN A 6 -24.38 16.49 -50.88
C GLN A 6 -23.75 15.49 -49.89
N THR A 7 -22.44 15.46 -49.86
CA THR A 7 -21.71 14.76 -48.76
C THR A 7 -21.79 15.61 -47.50
N LYS A 8 -22.68 15.19 -46.59
CA LYS A 8 -22.70 15.72 -45.20
C LYS A 8 -21.37 15.43 -44.50
N PRO A 9 -20.81 16.37 -43.74
CA PRO A 9 -19.50 16.19 -43.13
C PRO A 9 -19.55 15.16 -42.01
N LYS A 10 -18.93 14.00 -42.25
CA LYS A 10 -18.78 12.86 -41.35
C LYS A 10 -18.01 13.21 -40.06
N ASN A 11 -17.33 14.37 -40.00
CA ASN A 11 -16.53 14.83 -38.88
C ASN A 11 -17.33 15.44 -37.73
N GLN A 12 -18.50 16.03 -37.97
CA GLN A 12 -19.29 16.65 -36.90
C GLN A 12 -19.99 15.62 -36.01
N SER A 13 -20.41 14.47 -36.59
CA SER A 13 -21.02 13.40 -35.81
C SER A 13 -20.02 12.67 -34.89
N ILE A 14 -18.78 12.55 -35.31
CA ILE A 14 -17.71 11.90 -34.51
C ILE A 14 -17.30 12.82 -33.35
N PHE A 15 -17.25 14.14 -33.57
CA PHE A 15 -16.94 15.10 -32.52
C PHE A 15 -18.04 15.16 -31.46
N LEU A 16 -19.30 15.17 -31.85
CA LEU A 16 -20.44 15.14 -30.94
C LEU A 16 -20.51 13.83 -30.13
N LEU A 17 -20.25 12.68 -30.77
CA LEU A 17 -20.18 11.40 -30.08
C LEU A 17 -19.06 11.35 -29.02
N LYS A 18 -17.85 11.84 -29.35
CA LYS A 18 -16.77 11.94 -28.38
C LYS A 18 -17.09 12.91 -27.24
N PHE A 19 -17.70 14.05 -27.55
CA PHE A 19 -18.13 15.02 -26.54
C PHE A 19 -19.17 14.43 -25.58
N PHE A 20 -20.18 13.71 -26.10
CA PHE A 20 -21.17 13.02 -25.26
C PHE A 20 -20.58 11.85 -24.46
N GLN A 21 -19.60 11.14 -25.00
CA GLN A 21 -18.86 10.10 -24.26
C GLN A 21 -18.06 10.71 -23.11
N VAL A 22 -17.37 11.80 -23.33
CA VAL A 22 -16.63 12.53 -22.29
C VAL A 22 -17.58 13.06 -21.20
N LEU A 23 -18.69 13.68 -21.58
CA LEU A 23 -19.70 14.15 -20.61
C LEU A 23 -20.31 12.99 -19.81
N ARG A 24 -20.62 11.87 -20.45
CA ARG A 24 -21.16 10.68 -19.79
C ARG A 24 -20.13 10.05 -18.84
N SER A 25 -18.85 10.06 -19.20
CA SER A 25 -17.76 9.61 -18.34
C SER A 25 -17.63 10.53 -17.11
N TYR A 26 -17.69 11.85 -17.27
CA TYR A 26 -17.67 12.78 -16.16
C TYR A 26 -18.87 12.61 -15.24
N GLN A 27 -20.09 12.42 -15.78
CA GLN A 27 -21.29 12.18 -14.98
C GLN A 27 -21.25 10.87 -14.19
N THR A 28 -20.70 9.80 -14.78
CA THR A 28 -20.52 8.52 -14.07
C THR A 28 -19.47 8.62 -12.98
N HIS A 29 -18.36 9.31 -13.21
CA HIS A 29 -17.36 9.56 -12.16
C HIS A 29 -17.93 10.40 -11.02
N PHE A 30 -18.65 11.47 -11.33
CA PHE A 30 -19.27 12.35 -10.32
C PHE A 30 -20.34 11.61 -9.48
N LYS A 31 -21.17 10.78 -10.12
CA LYS A 31 -22.11 9.89 -9.42
C LYS A 31 -21.41 8.90 -8.49
N ASN A 32 -20.34 8.29 -8.94
CA ASN A 32 -19.58 7.33 -8.13
C ASN A 32 -18.92 8.00 -6.91
N TYR A 33 -18.37 9.21 -7.06
CA TYR A 33 -17.83 9.98 -5.94
C TYR A 33 -18.95 10.42 -4.97
N GLY A 34 -20.12 10.82 -5.47
CA GLY A 34 -21.29 11.14 -4.66
C GLY A 34 -21.76 9.94 -3.82
N ILE A 35 -21.85 8.77 -4.43
CA ILE A 35 -22.21 7.52 -3.72
C ILE A 35 -21.16 7.17 -2.67
N ALA A 36 -19.88 7.25 -3.00
CA ALA A 36 -18.80 6.98 -2.05
C ALA A 36 -18.83 7.94 -0.85
N PHE A 37 -19.01 9.23 -1.10
CA PHE A 37 -19.15 10.23 -0.03
C PHE A 37 -20.37 9.96 0.86
N THR A 38 -21.54 9.71 0.25
CA THR A 38 -22.76 9.37 0.98
C THR A 38 -22.59 8.11 1.83
N SER A 39 -21.90 7.10 1.29
CA SER A 39 -21.58 5.87 2.05
C SER A 39 -20.72 6.18 3.28
N ILE A 40 -19.66 6.97 3.14
CA ILE A 40 -18.79 7.34 4.26
C ILE A 40 -19.60 8.10 5.33
N VAL A 41 -20.38 9.10 4.92
CA VAL A 41 -21.22 9.88 5.84
C VAL A 41 -22.24 8.99 6.56
N PHE A 42 -22.85 8.05 5.84
CA PHE A 42 -23.82 7.11 6.40
C PHE A 42 -23.19 6.23 7.49
N TRP A 43 -22.02 5.65 7.25
CA TRP A 43 -21.36 4.82 8.25
C TRP A 43 -20.84 5.62 9.45
N ILE A 44 -20.36 6.86 9.24
CA ILE A 44 -19.97 7.75 10.33
C ILE A 44 -21.22 8.13 11.17
N ALA A 45 -22.36 8.39 10.54
CA ALA A 45 -23.61 8.70 11.26
C ALA A 45 -24.11 7.50 12.08
N ILE A 46 -24.01 6.28 11.55
CA ILE A 46 -24.31 5.06 12.32
C ILE A 46 -23.37 4.94 13.52
N TRP A 47 -22.07 5.10 13.32
CA TRP A 47 -21.11 5.05 14.43
C TRP A 47 -21.44 6.12 15.48
N GLN A 48 -21.70 7.37 15.06
CA GLN A 48 -22.11 8.45 15.97
C GLN A 48 -23.34 8.05 16.79
N ALA A 49 -24.38 7.51 16.16
CA ALA A 49 -25.59 7.10 16.84
C ALA A 49 -25.34 5.95 17.84
N LEU A 50 -24.64 4.89 17.43
CA LEU A 50 -24.37 3.73 18.27
C LEU A 50 -23.54 4.11 19.50
N ALA A 51 -22.53 4.96 19.34
CA ALA A 51 -21.66 5.40 20.43
C ALA A 51 -22.38 6.40 21.36
N GLN A 52 -23.13 7.34 20.82
CA GLN A 52 -23.84 8.38 21.60
C GLN A 52 -24.94 7.78 22.48
N PHE A 53 -25.72 6.83 21.94
CA PHE A 53 -26.78 6.15 22.69
C PHE A 53 -26.25 4.99 23.53
N LYS A 54 -24.94 4.72 23.54
CA LYS A 54 -24.27 3.63 24.28
C LYS A 54 -24.98 2.29 24.10
N ILE A 55 -25.36 1.99 22.86
CA ILE A 55 -26.19 0.84 22.52
C ILE A 55 -25.45 -0.46 22.90
N ASN A 56 -26.14 -1.32 23.66
CA ASN A 56 -25.66 -2.64 24.00
C ASN A 56 -26.46 -3.67 23.19
N LEU A 57 -25.77 -4.34 22.26
CA LEU A 57 -26.36 -5.39 21.42
C LEU A 57 -26.23 -6.79 22.03
N GLY A 58 -25.85 -6.89 23.30
CA GLY A 58 -25.64 -8.14 24.02
C GLY A 58 -24.24 -8.75 23.75
N ILE A 59 -23.85 -8.92 22.49
CA ILE A 59 -22.52 -9.43 22.09
C ILE A 59 -21.52 -8.27 21.98
N VAL A 60 -21.95 -7.10 21.50
CA VAL A 60 -21.11 -5.90 21.33
C VAL A 60 -21.69 -4.77 22.16
N ASN A 61 -20.84 -4.13 22.97
CA ASN A 61 -21.22 -3.03 23.84
C ASN A 61 -20.51 -1.73 23.40
N PHE A 62 -21.27 -0.70 23.06
CA PHE A 62 -20.76 0.60 22.63
C PHE A 62 -20.54 1.60 23.79
N SER A 63 -20.70 1.18 25.05
CA SER A 63 -20.61 2.08 26.22
C SER A 63 -19.28 2.83 26.32
N ASN A 64 -18.18 2.20 25.89
CA ASN A 64 -16.84 2.77 25.96
C ASN A 64 -16.30 3.19 24.57
N VAL A 65 -17.10 3.05 23.52
CA VAL A 65 -16.69 3.49 22.17
C VAL A 65 -16.90 4.99 22.08
N PRO A 66 -15.84 5.78 21.77
CA PRO A 66 -15.96 7.23 21.63
C PRO A 66 -16.78 7.58 20.38
N THR A 67 -17.45 8.73 20.44
CA THR A 67 -18.14 9.25 19.25
C THR A 67 -17.12 9.80 18.24
N PRO A 68 -17.46 9.87 16.94
CA PRO A 68 -16.65 10.58 15.95
C PRO A 68 -16.27 12.01 16.37
N ILE A 69 -17.18 12.73 17.05
CA ILE A 69 -16.92 14.08 17.55
C ILE A 69 -15.85 14.08 18.63
N ASP A 70 -15.91 13.13 19.59
CA ASP A 70 -14.88 12.98 20.63
C ASP A 70 -13.52 12.66 20.01
N VAL A 71 -13.48 11.85 18.96
CA VAL A 71 -12.25 11.52 18.23
C VAL A 71 -11.68 12.74 17.53
N ILE A 72 -12.50 13.61 16.93
CA ILE A 72 -12.03 14.86 16.31
C ILE A 72 -11.41 15.78 17.36
N HIS A 73 -12.04 15.94 18.52
CA HIS A 73 -11.48 16.73 19.62
C HIS A 73 -10.19 16.13 20.14
N ALA A 74 -10.15 14.81 20.31
CA ALA A 74 -8.94 14.13 20.76
C ALA A 74 -7.80 14.22 19.72
N LEU A 75 -8.11 14.17 18.42
CA LEU A 75 -7.13 14.38 17.35
C LEU A 75 -6.55 15.81 17.38
N TRP A 76 -7.38 16.81 17.61
CA TRP A 76 -6.92 18.18 17.80
C TRP A 76 -5.99 18.29 19.02
N SER A 77 -6.39 17.70 20.15
CA SER A 77 -5.59 17.68 21.37
C SER A 77 -4.27 16.93 21.19
N PHE A 78 -4.26 15.83 20.40
CA PHE A 78 -3.05 15.09 20.08
C PHE A 78 -1.99 15.98 19.43
N PHE A 79 -2.36 16.79 18.43
CA PHE A 79 -1.40 17.70 17.78
C PHE A 79 -0.90 18.85 18.67
N GLN A 80 -1.52 19.07 19.81
CA GLN A 80 -1.05 20.03 20.82
C GLN A 80 -0.07 19.42 21.83
N LEU A 81 0.08 18.09 21.85
CA LEU A 81 1.07 17.42 22.71
C LEU A 81 2.47 17.70 22.18
N SER A 82 3.39 17.99 23.08
CA SER A 82 4.81 18.19 22.78
C SER A 82 5.45 16.94 22.13
N THR A 83 4.93 15.74 22.45
CA THR A 83 5.42 14.45 21.96
C THR A 83 4.76 13.99 20.66
N ALA A 84 3.73 14.70 20.17
CA ALA A 84 2.99 14.28 18.97
C ALA A 84 3.90 14.12 17.75
N PHE A 85 4.79 15.09 17.54
CA PHE A 85 5.73 15.06 16.44
C PHE A 85 6.71 13.89 16.56
N GLU A 86 7.22 13.60 17.75
CA GLU A 86 8.12 12.47 18.02
C GLU A 86 7.47 11.12 17.71
N HIS A 87 6.19 10.93 18.06
CA HIS A 87 5.47 9.72 17.74
C HIS A 87 5.32 9.52 16.22
N VAL A 88 4.94 10.56 15.50
CA VAL A 88 4.74 10.50 14.05
C VAL A 88 6.07 10.30 13.32
N GLU A 89 7.09 11.08 13.67
CA GLU A 89 8.42 11.01 13.07
C GLU A 89 9.06 9.64 13.26
N SER A 90 9.05 9.10 14.49
CA SER A 90 9.61 7.79 14.80
C SER A 90 8.96 6.67 13.96
N SER A 91 7.63 6.66 13.86
CA SER A 91 6.93 5.67 13.04
C SER A 91 7.26 5.81 11.55
N ILE A 92 7.28 7.04 11.02
CA ILE A 92 7.63 7.29 9.62
C ILE A 92 9.07 6.85 9.33
N PHE A 93 10.01 7.21 10.20
CA PHE A 93 11.41 6.83 10.04
C PHE A 93 11.59 5.31 9.97
N ARG A 94 10.99 4.57 10.90
CA ARG A 94 11.06 3.10 10.93
C ARG A 94 10.43 2.47 9.69
N VAL A 95 9.26 2.96 9.25
CA VAL A 95 8.61 2.48 8.02
C VAL A 95 9.49 2.73 6.81
N VAL A 96 10.04 3.93 6.67
CA VAL A 96 10.86 4.30 5.50
C VAL A 96 12.11 3.42 5.43
N ILE A 97 12.84 3.27 6.53
CA ILE A 97 14.07 2.46 6.55
C ILE A 97 13.74 0.97 6.31
N GLY A 98 12.78 0.41 7.04
CA GLY A 98 12.37 -0.99 6.87
C GLY A 98 11.86 -1.30 5.47
N PHE A 99 11.06 -0.40 4.90
CA PHE A 99 10.57 -0.52 3.53
C PHE A 99 11.68 -0.41 2.48
N LEU A 100 12.60 0.54 2.61
CA LEU A 100 13.71 0.68 1.65
C LEU A 100 14.63 -0.54 1.66
N LEU A 101 14.92 -1.10 2.83
CA LEU A 101 15.67 -2.34 2.95
C LEU A 101 14.92 -3.51 2.29
N ALA A 102 13.62 -3.63 2.54
CA ALA A 102 12.78 -4.65 1.93
C ALA A 102 12.65 -4.48 0.41
N ALA A 103 12.55 -3.26 -0.08
CA ALA A 103 12.52 -2.96 -1.50
C ALA A 103 13.84 -3.35 -2.18
N LEU A 104 14.97 -2.94 -1.62
CA LEU A 104 16.29 -3.25 -2.16
C LEU A 104 16.54 -4.77 -2.23
N ILE A 105 16.33 -5.46 -1.12
CA ILE A 105 16.60 -6.89 -1.00
C ILE A 105 15.54 -7.71 -1.73
N GLY A 106 14.25 -7.38 -1.55
CA GLY A 106 13.14 -8.11 -2.16
C GLY A 106 13.08 -7.98 -3.67
N VAL A 107 13.32 -6.80 -4.22
CA VAL A 107 13.42 -6.60 -5.68
C VAL A 107 14.68 -7.27 -6.21
N GLY A 108 15.83 -7.10 -5.56
CA GLY A 108 17.08 -7.70 -5.98
C GLY A 108 17.02 -9.23 -6.05
N ILE A 109 16.63 -9.88 -4.95
CA ILE A 109 16.44 -11.34 -4.90
C ILE A 109 15.34 -11.77 -5.87
N GLY A 110 14.23 -11.05 -5.94
CA GLY A 110 13.12 -11.35 -6.83
C GLY A 110 13.47 -11.34 -8.30
N LEU A 111 14.27 -10.36 -8.76
CA LEU A 111 14.78 -10.30 -10.13
C LEU A 111 15.71 -11.46 -10.44
N LEU A 112 16.63 -11.77 -9.51
CA LEU A 112 17.59 -12.88 -9.68
C LEU A 112 16.89 -14.24 -9.68
N ALA A 113 16.01 -14.49 -8.72
CA ALA A 113 15.26 -15.75 -8.64
C ALA A 113 14.26 -15.89 -9.80
N GLY A 114 13.59 -14.83 -10.20
CA GLY A 114 12.69 -14.86 -11.35
C GLY A 114 13.40 -15.11 -12.68
N ARG A 115 14.65 -14.65 -12.82
CA ARG A 115 15.43 -14.79 -14.06
C ARG A 115 16.21 -16.11 -14.14
N TYR A 116 16.80 -16.54 -13.04
CA TYR A 116 17.75 -17.67 -13.02
C TYR A 116 17.19 -18.84 -12.19
N GLN A 117 16.82 -19.92 -12.88
CA GLN A 117 16.22 -21.11 -12.25
C GLN A 117 17.10 -21.73 -11.16
N LYS A 118 18.43 -21.71 -11.33
CA LYS A 118 19.38 -22.23 -10.31
C LYS A 118 19.35 -21.39 -9.04
N ILE A 119 19.26 -20.06 -9.17
CA ILE A 119 19.14 -19.14 -8.03
C ILE A 119 17.79 -19.33 -7.35
N ALA A 120 16.71 -19.46 -8.13
CA ALA A 120 15.40 -19.78 -7.60
C ALA A 120 15.39 -21.07 -6.79
N ALA A 121 15.94 -22.15 -7.35
CA ALA A 121 16.02 -23.45 -6.69
C ALA A 121 16.81 -23.43 -5.37
N PHE A 122 17.78 -22.51 -5.24
CA PHE A 122 18.57 -22.35 -4.02
C PHE A 122 17.92 -21.42 -2.99
N LEU A 123 17.39 -20.27 -3.42
CA LEU A 123 16.88 -19.22 -2.50
C LEU A 123 15.41 -19.38 -2.14
N MET A 124 14.57 -19.88 -3.05
CA MET A 124 13.13 -19.91 -2.80
C MET A 124 12.70 -20.92 -1.72
N PRO A 125 13.25 -22.15 -1.64
CA PRO A 125 12.78 -23.11 -0.64
C PRO A 125 12.89 -22.61 0.80
N PRO A 126 14.03 -22.07 1.30
CA PRO A 126 14.09 -21.52 2.65
C PRO A 126 13.16 -20.31 2.84
N LEU A 127 12.99 -19.45 1.83
CA LEU A 127 12.10 -18.30 1.91
C LEU A 127 10.62 -18.74 1.97
N GLU A 128 10.25 -19.79 1.23
CA GLU A 128 8.90 -20.35 1.28
C GLU A 128 8.56 -20.98 2.63
N VAL A 129 9.55 -21.58 3.31
CA VAL A 129 9.37 -22.11 4.68
C VAL A 129 9.17 -20.97 5.70
N LEU A 130 9.85 -19.84 5.52
CA LEU A 130 9.74 -18.68 6.43
C LEU A 130 8.48 -17.83 6.17
N ARG A 131 7.97 -17.83 4.95
CA ARG A 131 6.84 -17.01 4.52
C ARG A 131 5.56 -17.18 5.36
N PRO A 132 5.13 -18.42 5.76
CA PRO A 132 3.92 -18.58 6.56
C PRO A 132 4.05 -18.02 7.98
N ILE A 133 5.26 -17.74 8.46
CA ILE A 133 5.49 -17.20 9.79
C ILE A 133 5.07 -15.72 9.77
N PRO A 134 4.01 -15.33 10.55
CA PRO A 134 3.62 -13.92 10.62
C PRO A 134 4.78 -13.05 11.10
N ALA A 135 4.98 -11.88 10.48
CA ALA A 135 6.07 -10.97 10.86
C ALA A 135 6.03 -10.62 12.37
N VAL A 136 4.84 -10.53 12.96
CA VAL A 136 4.64 -10.29 14.39
C VAL A 136 5.25 -11.38 15.27
N ALA A 137 5.26 -12.62 14.82
CA ALA A 137 5.84 -13.75 15.58
C ALA A 137 7.38 -13.64 15.70
N TRP A 138 8.01 -12.81 14.88
CA TRP A 138 9.45 -12.55 14.96
C TRP A 138 9.84 -11.52 16.03
N ILE A 139 8.87 -10.79 16.62
CA ILE A 139 9.17 -9.72 17.58
C ILE A 139 10.03 -10.19 18.76
N PRO A 140 9.70 -11.28 19.48
CA PRO A 140 10.52 -11.73 20.62
C PRO A 140 11.94 -12.09 20.18
N LEU A 141 12.09 -12.73 19.03
CA LEU A 141 13.42 -13.08 18.49
C LEU A 141 14.18 -11.84 18.06
N ALA A 142 13.52 -10.87 17.45
CA ALA A 142 14.15 -9.61 17.05
C ALA A 142 14.70 -8.83 18.26
N ILE A 143 13.93 -8.77 19.37
CA ILE A 143 14.38 -8.13 20.60
C ILE A 143 15.63 -8.81 21.18
N LEU A 144 15.74 -10.14 21.02
CA LEU A 144 16.91 -10.87 21.50
C LEU A 144 18.15 -10.71 20.62
N ILE A 145 17.96 -10.59 19.32
CA ILE A 145 19.09 -10.54 18.35
C ILE A 145 19.65 -9.13 18.20
N PHE A 146 18.79 -8.11 18.20
CA PHE A 146 19.22 -6.74 17.95
C PHE A 146 19.56 -5.99 19.23
N PRO A 147 20.62 -5.16 19.21
CA PRO A 147 21.09 -4.47 20.41
C PRO A 147 20.19 -3.31 20.86
N SER A 148 19.24 -2.88 20.01
CA SER A 148 18.33 -1.79 20.28
C SER A 148 16.91 -2.10 19.83
N SER A 149 15.92 -1.55 20.55
CA SER A 149 14.50 -1.65 20.17
C SER A 149 14.25 -1.05 18.77
N GLU A 150 14.95 0.03 18.40
CA GLU A 150 14.86 0.64 17.08
C GLU A 150 15.21 -0.35 15.96
N ALA A 151 16.36 -1.03 16.08
CA ALA A 151 16.78 -2.03 15.10
C ALA A 151 15.80 -3.20 15.02
N SER A 152 15.25 -3.63 16.16
CA SER A 152 14.22 -4.68 16.21
C SER A 152 12.95 -4.26 15.47
N MET A 153 12.45 -3.05 15.69
CA MET A 153 11.25 -2.53 15.03
C MET A 153 11.45 -2.36 13.51
N ILE A 154 12.62 -1.85 13.08
CA ILE A 154 12.99 -1.74 11.67
C ILE A 154 13.05 -3.13 11.03
N PHE A 155 13.62 -4.12 11.70
CA PHE A 155 13.67 -5.50 11.20
C PHE A 155 12.28 -6.12 11.02
N ILE A 156 11.38 -5.95 11.97
CA ILE A 156 10.00 -6.44 11.86
C ILE A 156 9.26 -5.78 10.70
N THR A 157 9.46 -4.46 10.53
CA THR A 157 8.92 -3.69 9.40
C THR A 157 9.46 -4.21 8.07
N PHE A 158 10.77 -4.48 8.01
CA PHE A 158 11.45 -5.08 6.85
C PHE A 158 10.87 -6.45 6.50
N ILE A 159 10.75 -7.38 7.46
CA ILE A 159 10.19 -8.72 7.24
C ILE A 159 8.74 -8.62 6.72
N GLY A 160 7.94 -7.72 7.27
CA GLY A 160 6.57 -7.50 6.82
C GLY A 160 6.44 -7.11 5.36
N ALA A 161 7.36 -6.30 4.85
CA ALA A 161 7.36 -5.86 3.45
C ALA A 161 8.10 -6.81 2.50
N LEU A 162 9.08 -7.57 2.98
CA LEU A 162 9.99 -8.36 2.15
C LEU A 162 9.25 -9.36 1.26
N PHE A 163 8.37 -10.19 1.84
CA PHE A 163 7.70 -11.25 1.10
C PHE A 163 6.74 -10.73 0.03
N PRO A 164 5.84 -9.74 0.29
CA PRO A 164 5.03 -9.15 -0.75
C PRO A 164 5.85 -8.59 -1.91
N ILE A 165 6.95 -7.90 -1.63
CA ILE A 165 7.81 -7.30 -2.65
C ILE A 165 8.52 -8.38 -3.47
N LEU A 166 9.17 -9.32 -2.79
CA LEU A 166 9.92 -10.42 -3.41
C LEU A 166 9.03 -11.25 -4.34
N LEU A 167 7.89 -11.72 -3.84
CA LEU A 167 7.02 -12.61 -4.61
C LEU A 167 6.38 -11.91 -5.81
N ASN A 168 5.94 -10.66 -5.64
CA ASN A 168 5.43 -9.90 -6.77
C ASN A 168 6.53 -9.61 -7.81
N THR A 169 7.78 -9.45 -7.38
CA THR A 169 8.91 -9.30 -8.30
C THR A 169 9.17 -10.59 -9.07
N VAL A 170 9.24 -11.74 -8.40
CA VAL A 170 9.39 -13.06 -9.05
C VAL A 170 8.26 -13.30 -10.05
N HIS A 171 7.00 -13.06 -9.64
CA HIS A 171 5.84 -13.14 -10.52
C HIS A 171 5.93 -12.20 -11.72
N GLY A 172 6.40 -10.97 -11.48
CA GLY A 172 6.58 -9.97 -12.54
C GLY A 172 7.59 -10.42 -13.59
N VAL A 173 8.72 -10.99 -13.17
CA VAL A 173 9.73 -11.54 -14.08
C VAL A 173 9.17 -12.73 -14.86
N GLY A 174 8.44 -13.63 -14.20
CA GLY A 174 7.80 -14.79 -14.84
C GLY A 174 6.69 -14.42 -15.84
N ALA A 175 6.08 -13.24 -15.68
CA ALA A 175 5.02 -12.73 -16.57
C ALA A 175 5.56 -12.06 -17.85
N VAL A 176 6.88 -11.84 -17.97
CA VAL A 176 7.49 -11.30 -19.21
C VAL A 176 7.40 -12.34 -20.33
N ASP A 177 6.88 -11.93 -21.48
CA ASP A 177 6.74 -12.84 -22.64
C ASP A 177 8.12 -13.40 -23.05
N PRO A 178 8.30 -14.73 -23.04
CA PRO A 178 9.56 -15.38 -23.43
C PRO A 178 9.99 -15.02 -24.87
N ARG A 179 9.06 -14.67 -25.75
CA ARG A 179 9.33 -14.26 -27.13
C ARG A 179 10.14 -12.97 -27.19
N LEU A 180 9.88 -12.02 -26.27
CA LEU A 180 10.65 -10.77 -26.19
C LEU A 180 12.10 -11.05 -25.80
N ILE A 181 12.31 -11.97 -24.84
CA ILE A 181 13.65 -12.39 -24.42
C ILE A 181 14.37 -13.11 -25.57
N ALA A 182 13.68 -14.01 -26.28
CA ALA A 182 14.25 -14.73 -27.42
C ALA A 182 14.62 -13.77 -28.55
N SER A 183 13.77 -12.81 -28.88
CA SER A 183 14.01 -11.79 -29.92
C SER A 183 15.22 -10.93 -29.59
N ALA A 184 15.32 -10.44 -28.33
CA ALA A 184 16.49 -9.66 -27.90
C ALA A 184 17.80 -10.49 -27.99
N LYS A 185 17.73 -11.78 -27.63
CA LYS A 185 18.87 -12.71 -27.75
C LYS A 185 19.30 -12.91 -29.22
N SER A 186 18.33 -13.07 -30.13
CA SER A 186 18.60 -13.22 -31.58
C SER A 186 19.24 -11.97 -32.20
N LEU A 187 19.01 -10.79 -31.62
CA LEU A 187 19.62 -9.54 -31.99
C LEU A 187 21.01 -9.31 -31.34
N GLY A 188 21.52 -10.30 -30.62
CA GLY A 188 22.84 -10.23 -29.98
C GLY A 188 22.87 -9.46 -28.66
N ALA A 189 21.72 -9.20 -28.00
CA ALA A 189 21.69 -8.52 -26.72
C ALA A 189 22.37 -9.35 -25.62
N SER A 190 23.21 -8.71 -24.80
CA SER A 190 23.82 -9.33 -23.62
C SER A 190 22.77 -9.64 -22.54
N ASP A 191 23.06 -10.59 -21.64
CA ASP A 191 22.15 -10.92 -20.54
C ASP A 191 21.81 -9.70 -19.67
N LEU A 192 22.76 -8.80 -19.44
CA LEU A 192 22.52 -7.57 -18.69
C LEU A 192 21.58 -6.60 -19.45
N ALA A 193 21.76 -6.47 -20.77
CA ALA A 193 20.86 -5.68 -21.61
C ALA A 193 19.43 -6.26 -21.58
N ILE A 194 19.29 -7.58 -21.68
CA ILE A 194 17.98 -8.26 -21.58
C ILE A 194 17.32 -7.98 -20.21
N ILE A 195 18.07 -8.03 -19.12
CA ILE A 195 17.53 -7.73 -17.79
C ILE A 195 17.05 -6.27 -17.73
N ARG A 196 17.87 -5.32 -18.18
CA ARG A 196 17.61 -3.88 -18.04
C ARG A 196 16.53 -3.37 -18.99
N GLU A 197 16.49 -3.86 -20.22
CA GLU A 197 15.65 -3.32 -21.29
C GLU A 197 14.37 -4.12 -21.56
N VAL A 198 14.35 -5.41 -21.15
CA VAL A 198 13.19 -6.28 -21.38
C VAL A 198 12.56 -6.71 -20.07
N ILE A 199 13.35 -7.33 -19.16
CA ILE A 199 12.79 -7.96 -17.96
C ILE A 199 12.33 -6.92 -16.95
N ILE A 200 13.17 -5.95 -16.57
CA ILE A 200 12.81 -4.92 -15.59
C ILE A 200 11.59 -4.13 -16.07
N PRO A 201 11.56 -3.54 -17.29
CA PRO A 201 10.38 -2.82 -17.75
C PRO A 201 9.12 -3.70 -17.82
N GLY A 202 9.26 -4.96 -18.24
CA GLY A 202 8.14 -5.91 -18.29
C GLY A 202 7.61 -6.32 -16.93
N ALA A 203 8.48 -6.48 -15.93
CA ALA A 203 8.14 -6.85 -14.56
C ALA A 203 7.68 -5.65 -13.70
N LEU A 204 8.01 -4.42 -14.10
CA LEU A 204 7.82 -3.21 -13.31
C LEU A 204 6.40 -3.01 -12.77
N PRO A 205 5.31 -3.27 -13.51
CA PRO A 205 3.94 -3.17 -12.97
C PRO A 205 3.70 -4.08 -11.77
N ASN A 206 4.23 -5.30 -11.79
CA ASN A 206 4.12 -6.25 -10.69
C ASN A 206 5.02 -5.84 -9.51
N ILE A 207 6.24 -5.35 -9.79
CA ILE A 207 7.14 -4.81 -8.77
C ILE A 207 6.46 -3.66 -8.02
N ILE A 208 5.84 -2.70 -8.73
CA ILE A 208 5.10 -1.58 -8.13
C ILE A 208 3.93 -2.09 -7.28
N THR A 209 3.24 -3.12 -7.74
CA THR A 209 2.16 -3.76 -6.96
C THR A 209 2.72 -4.35 -5.67
N GLY A 210 3.83 -5.07 -5.74
CA GLY A 210 4.53 -5.62 -4.59
C GLY A 210 4.99 -4.55 -3.60
N LEU A 211 5.58 -3.46 -4.11
CA LEU A 211 5.99 -2.31 -3.31
C LEU A 211 4.80 -1.65 -2.60
N SER A 212 3.67 -1.48 -3.29
CA SER A 212 2.47 -0.86 -2.70
C SER A 212 1.86 -1.73 -1.60
N ILE A 213 1.80 -3.05 -1.80
CA ILE A 213 1.33 -4.00 -0.78
C ILE A 213 2.33 -4.04 0.38
N GLY A 214 3.63 -4.11 0.07
CA GLY A 214 4.70 -4.09 1.05
C GLY A 214 4.67 -2.86 1.96
N MET A 215 4.39 -1.69 1.42
CA MET A 215 4.24 -0.46 2.22
C MET A 215 3.06 -0.58 3.21
N GLY A 216 1.93 -1.14 2.80
CA GLY A 216 0.80 -1.38 3.71
C GLY A 216 1.12 -2.38 4.82
N THR A 217 1.83 -3.47 4.50
CA THR A 217 2.27 -4.45 5.50
C THR A 217 3.36 -3.92 6.43
N CYS A 218 4.21 -2.97 5.98
CA CYS A 218 5.12 -2.23 6.85
C CYS A 218 4.39 -1.61 8.03
N TRP A 219 3.35 -0.83 7.76
CA TRP A 219 2.57 -0.14 8.80
C TRP A 219 1.94 -1.14 9.78
N PHE A 220 1.32 -2.20 9.27
CA PHE A 220 0.72 -3.23 10.12
C PHE A 220 1.76 -3.86 11.07
N CYS A 221 2.92 -4.23 10.55
CA CYS A 221 3.97 -4.88 11.33
C CYS A 221 4.63 -3.91 12.32
N LEU A 222 4.90 -2.66 11.87
CA LEU A 222 5.49 -1.63 12.73
C LEU A 222 4.62 -1.34 13.94
N VAL A 223 3.31 -1.09 13.74
CA VAL A 223 2.39 -0.75 14.83
C VAL A 223 2.43 -1.82 15.92
N THR A 224 2.42 -3.09 15.53
CA THR A 224 2.50 -4.19 16.51
C THR A 224 3.86 -4.24 17.22
N ALA A 225 4.95 -3.96 16.50
CA ALA A 225 6.27 -3.91 17.10
C ALA A 225 6.40 -2.72 18.08
N GLU A 226 5.86 -1.56 17.74
CA GLU A 226 5.82 -0.38 18.61
C GLU A 226 4.99 -0.61 19.87
N MET A 227 3.86 -1.32 19.78
CA MET A 227 3.03 -1.67 20.93
C MET A 227 3.78 -2.54 21.95
N ILE A 228 4.68 -3.40 21.49
CA ILE A 228 5.37 -4.37 22.36
C ILE A 228 6.71 -3.82 22.87
N SER A 229 7.48 -3.17 22.00
CA SER A 229 8.88 -2.80 22.29
C SER A 229 9.17 -1.30 22.14
N GLY A 230 8.19 -0.49 21.74
CA GLY A 230 8.37 0.93 21.51
C GLY A 230 8.40 1.77 22.78
N GLN A 231 9.07 2.93 22.66
CA GLN A 231 9.01 4.02 23.64
C GLN A 231 8.35 5.26 23.03
N HIS A 232 8.44 5.39 21.70
CA HIS A 232 7.80 6.42 20.88
C HIS A 232 7.27 5.76 19.61
N GLY A 233 6.24 6.34 19.04
CA GLY A 233 5.58 5.86 17.83
C GLY A 233 4.06 5.88 17.97
N ILE A 234 3.34 5.85 16.84
CA ILE A 234 1.87 5.91 16.85
C ILE A 234 1.28 4.62 17.43
N GLY A 235 1.94 3.48 17.20
CA GLY A 235 1.56 2.21 17.81
C GLY A 235 1.74 2.22 19.33
N TYR A 236 2.86 2.77 19.82
CA TYR A 236 3.09 2.96 21.24
C TYR A 236 2.03 3.89 21.86
N PHE A 237 1.78 5.06 21.26
CA PHE A 237 0.74 6.00 21.70
C PHE A 237 -0.64 5.31 21.79
N THR A 238 -0.98 4.47 20.81
CA THR A 238 -2.24 3.73 20.80
C THR A 238 -2.33 2.73 21.97
N TRP A 239 -1.23 2.03 22.25
CA TRP A 239 -1.14 1.06 23.34
C TRP A 239 -1.15 1.73 24.72
N GLU A 240 -0.40 2.80 24.88
CA GLU A 240 -0.40 3.62 26.10
C GLU A 240 -1.81 4.19 26.38
N SER A 241 -2.48 4.72 25.35
CA SER A 241 -3.85 5.21 25.46
C SER A 241 -4.83 4.11 25.89
N PHE A 242 -4.61 2.86 25.44
CA PHE A 242 -5.40 1.71 25.86
C PHE A 242 -5.16 1.40 27.36
N THR A 243 -3.91 1.40 27.83
CA THR A 243 -3.57 1.13 29.23
C THR A 243 -4.09 2.21 30.17
N LEU A 244 -4.16 3.46 29.69
CA LEU A 244 -4.73 4.60 30.42
C LEU A 244 -6.25 4.73 30.28
N GLN A 245 -6.90 3.79 29.56
CA GLN A 245 -8.35 3.79 29.27
C GLN A 245 -8.84 5.06 28.55
N ASN A 246 -7.95 5.71 27.81
CA ASN A 246 -8.30 6.85 26.97
C ASN A 246 -8.78 6.38 25.60
N TYR A 247 -10.04 5.99 25.52
CA TYR A 247 -10.63 5.37 24.33
C TYR A 247 -10.62 6.27 23.08
N SER A 248 -10.76 7.59 23.26
CA SER A 248 -10.71 8.52 22.13
C SER A 248 -9.33 8.56 21.48
N ASN A 249 -8.26 8.55 22.28
CA ASN A 249 -6.89 8.53 21.78
C ASN A 249 -6.52 7.20 21.10
N ILE A 250 -7.12 6.08 21.52
CA ILE A 250 -6.95 4.80 20.80
C ILE A 250 -7.43 4.95 19.36
N VAL A 251 -8.63 5.52 19.17
CA VAL A 251 -9.19 5.72 17.83
C VAL A 251 -8.40 6.76 17.04
N VAL A 252 -7.86 7.80 17.70
CA VAL A 252 -6.93 8.76 17.06
C VAL A 252 -5.72 8.02 16.49
N GLY A 253 -5.08 7.15 17.28
CA GLY A 253 -3.97 6.33 16.79
C GLY A 253 -4.35 5.45 15.59
N MET A 254 -5.51 4.79 15.63
CA MET A 254 -6.02 3.98 14.51
C MET A 254 -6.22 4.83 13.24
N VAL A 255 -6.80 6.04 13.37
CA VAL A 255 -7.00 6.96 12.25
C VAL A 255 -5.68 7.43 11.65
N LEU A 256 -4.71 7.78 12.49
CA LEU A 256 -3.36 8.20 12.05
C LEU A 256 -2.65 7.07 11.31
N ILE A 257 -2.65 5.84 11.84
CA ILE A 257 -2.05 4.67 11.19
C ILE A 257 -2.72 4.41 9.84
N GLY A 258 -4.06 4.43 9.79
CA GLY A 258 -4.81 4.22 8.55
C GLY A 258 -4.53 5.30 7.51
N ALA A 259 -4.50 6.58 7.91
CA ALA A 259 -4.22 7.70 7.03
C ALA A 259 -2.79 7.65 6.46
N LEU A 260 -1.79 7.44 7.32
CA LEU A 260 -0.39 7.36 6.90
C LEU A 260 -0.11 6.11 6.05
N GLY A 261 -0.70 4.96 6.41
CA GLY A 261 -0.61 3.74 5.63
C GLY A 261 -1.24 3.88 4.23
N MET A 262 -2.43 4.46 4.15
CA MET A 262 -3.09 4.73 2.88
C MET A 262 -2.34 5.76 2.03
N PHE A 263 -1.88 6.84 2.65
CA PHE A 263 -1.10 7.89 1.97
C PHE A 263 0.19 7.33 1.39
N SER A 264 1.01 6.65 2.20
CA SER A 264 2.30 6.11 1.78
C SER A 264 2.16 5.01 0.71
N SER A 265 1.21 4.07 0.86
CA SER A 265 0.94 3.05 -0.16
C SER A 265 0.44 3.66 -1.48
N THR A 266 -0.40 4.71 -1.39
CA THR A 266 -0.87 5.43 -2.57
C THR A 266 0.27 6.19 -3.24
N LEU A 267 1.14 6.83 -2.45
CA LEU A 267 2.32 7.54 -2.94
C LEU A 267 3.24 6.60 -3.73
N VAL A 268 3.56 5.42 -3.17
CA VAL A 268 4.35 4.39 -3.86
C VAL A 268 3.70 3.99 -5.18
N ARG A 269 2.39 3.78 -5.20
CA ARG A 269 1.64 3.42 -6.41
C ARG A 269 1.63 4.56 -7.44
N VAL A 270 1.41 5.80 -7.03
CA VAL A 270 1.37 6.96 -7.94
C VAL A 270 2.74 7.20 -8.55
N ILE A 271 3.80 7.17 -7.74
CA ILE A 271 5.19 7.29 -8.22
C ILE A 271 5.50 6.13 -9.19
N GLY A 272 5.17 4.89 -8.80
CA GLY A 272 5.41 3.72 -9.63
C GLY A 272 4.69 3.78 -10.98
N ASN A 273 3.43 4.20 -11.00
CA ASN A 273 2.65 4.34 -12.23
C ASN A 273 3.23 5.37 -13.20
N ARG A 274 3.98 6.34 -12.70
CA ARG A 274 4.71 7.30 -13.54
C ARG A 274 5.83 6.63 -14.35
N PHE A 275 6.38 5.53 -13.84
CA PHE A 275 7.42 4.75 -14.53
C PHE A 275 6.87 3.64 -15.43
N THR A 276 5.53 3.47 -15.51
CA THR A 276 4.89 2.43 -16.33
C THR A 276 3.80 2.99 -17.27
N PRO A 277 4.06 4.03 -18.06
CA PRO A 277 3.04 4.63 -18.93
C PRO A 277 2.50 3.65 -19.97
N TRP A 278 3.33 2.75 -20.49
CA TRP A 278 2.92 1.70 -21.44
C TRP A 278 1.90 0.71 -20.91
N TYR A 279 1.87 0.46 -19.61
CA TYR A 279 0.94 -0.47 -18.98
C TYR A 279 -0.46 0.12 -18.84
N GLN A 280 -0.57 1.44 -18.68
CA GLN A 280 -1.86 2.15 -18.56
C GLN A 280 -2.59 2.20 -19.90
N LEU A 281 -1.87 2.34 -21.02
CA LEU A 281 -2.43 2.35 -22.37
C LEU A 281 -3.11 1.02 -22.75
N ARG A 282 -2.76 -0.07 -22.11
CA ARG A 282 -3.37 -1.39 -22.33
C ARG A 282 -4.67 -1.60 -21.54
N LYS A 283 -4.94 -0.78 -20.54
CA LYS A 283 -6.16 -0.85 -19.69
C LYS A 283 -7.26 0.11 -20.15
N SER A 284 -6.95 1.07 -21.00
CA SER A 284 -7.90 1.99 -21.64
C SER A 284 -8.39 1.41 -22.98
#